data_6abc33a95b2f6d46c5510de2ba490b2b
#
_entry.id   6abc33a95b2f6d46c5510de2ba490b2b
#
_cell.length_a   1.000
_cell.length_b   1.000
_cell.length_c   1.000
_cell.angle_alpha   90.00
_cell.angle_beta   90.00
_cell.angle_gamma   90.00
#
_symmetry.space_group_name_H-M   'P 1'
#
loop_
_entity.id
_entity.type
_entity.pdbx_description
1 polymer ?
#
loop_
_entity_poly.entity_id
_entity_poly.type
_entity_poly.pdbx_seq_one_letter_code
_entity_poly.pdbx_strand_id
1 'polypeptide(L)'
;MPDWLTQQDLDYFVAQFESAGFRGGVNYYRNFHRNWELTPHLTDAQVKVPTLFIAGEGDSVIAGATQEQLTASMSRFVDDLRGVVLFPNAGHWIQQELPKETNAAVLEFLKGL
;
A
#
# COMPACT_ATOMS: atom_id res chain seq x y z
N MET A 1 -10.05 -20.21 -2.99
CA MET A 1 -8.92 -19.38 -2.49
C MET A 1 -8.23 -18.77 -3.71
N PRO A 2 -7.68 -17.58 -3.64
CA PRO A 2 -6.84 -17.06 -4.71
C PRO A 2 -5.55 -17.90 -4.85
N ASP A 3 -4.97 -17.91 -6.05
CA ASP A 3 -3.83 -18.79 -6.36
C ASP A 3 -2.55 -18.48 -5.56
N TRP A 4 -2.45 -17.26 -5.04
CA TRP A 4 -1.31 -16.80 -4.22
C TRP A 4 -1.42 -17.17 -2.73
N LEU A 5 -2.59 -17.65 -2.25
CA LEU A 5 -2.84 -18.00 -0.84
C LEU A 5 -2.99 -19.52 -0.71
N THR A 6 -2.07 -20.16 -0.01
CA THR A 6 -2.17 -21.60 0.29
C THR A 6 -3.04 -21.86 1.53
N GLN A 7 -3.49 -23.09 1.70
CA GLN A 7 -4.19 -23.49 2.93
C GLN A 7 -3.31 -23.30 4.17
N GLN A 8 -2.01 -23.55 4.06
CA GLN A 8 -1.07 -23.36 5.15
C GLN A 8 -0.96 -21.88 5.57
N ASP A 9 -0.97 -20.96 4.60
CA ASP A 9 -0.96 -19.52 4.90
C ASP A 9 -2.25 -19.09 5.61
N LEU A 10 -3.38 -19.59 5.14
CA LEU A 10 -4.67 -19.32 5.77
C LEU A 10 -4.74 -19.84 7.21
N ASP A 11 -4.29 -21.06 7.44
CA ASP A 11 -4.26 -21.67 8.79
C ASP A 11 -3.33 -20.87 9.72
N TYR A 12 -2.20 -20.37 9.20
CA TYR A 12 -1.32 -19.48 9.95
C TYR A 12 -2.01 -18.17 10.34
N PHE A 13 -2.69 -17.50 9.40
CA PHE A 13 -3.44 -16.27 9.71
C PHE A 13 -4.54 -16.50 10.74
N VAL A 14 -5.30 -17.58 10.59
CA VAL A 14 -6.35 -17.95 11.56
C VAL A 14 -5.74 -18.11 12.94
N ALA A 15 -4.68 -18.89 13.09
CA ALA A 15 -4.03 -19.11 14.39
C ALA A 15 -3.51 -17.78 15.02
N GLN A 16 -2.98 -16.86 14.22
CA GLN A 16 -2.54 -15.55 14.70
C GLN A 16 -3.72 -14.72 15.22
N PHE A 17 -4.83 -14.66 14.49
CA PHE A 17 -6.03 -13.93 14.93
C PHE A 17 -6.74 -14.58 16.09
N GLU A 18 -6.74 -15.91 16.19
CA GLU A 18 -7.27 -16.62 17.38
C GLU A 18 -6.48 -16.25 18.64
N SER A 19 -5.16 -16.13 18.54
CA SER A 19 -4.29 -15.76 19.66
C SER A 19 -4.35 -14.27 20.00
N ALA A 20 -4.26 -13.39 19.00
CA ALA A 20 -4.14 -11.93 19.22
C ALA A 20 -5.50 -11.21 19.26
N GLY A 21 -6.55 -11.79 18.68
CA GLY A 21 -7.85 -11.16 18.44
C GLY A 21 -7.77 -10.03 17.41
N PHE A 22 -8.95 -9.48 17.10
CA PHE A 22 -9.08 -8.42 16.07
C PHE A 22 -8.91 -7.00 16.60
N ARG A 23 -8.87 -6.82 17.93
CA ARG A 23 -8.91 -5.50 18.56
C ARG A 23 -7.78 -4.60 18.10
N GLY A 24 -6.55 -5.13 17.99
CA GLY A 24 -5.37 -4.38 17.56
C GLY A 24 -5.54 -3.82 16.15
N GLY A 25 -5.86 -4.68 15.17
CA GLY A 25 -6.09 -4.26 13.79
C GLY A 25 -7.24 -3.26 13.64
N VAL A 26 -8.38 -3.52 14.29
CA VAL A 26 -9.53 -2.61 14.24
C VAL A 26 -9.25 -1.24 14.87
N ASN A 27 -8.34 -1.15 15.85
CA ASN A 27 -7.98 0.11 16.48
C ASN A 27 -7.26 1.08 15.54
N TYR A 28 -6.57 0.60 14.50
CA TYR A 28 -6.03 1.49 13.45
C TYR A 28 -7.14 2.34 12.84
N TYR A 29 -8.23 1.73 12.45
CA TYR A 29 -9.37 2.42 11.82
C TYR A 29 -10.13 3.30 12.82
N ARG A 30 -10.27 2.88 14.08
CA ARG A 30 -10.92 3.68 15.13
C ARG A 30 -10.17 4.98 15.45
N ASN A 31 -8.88 5.03 15.17
CA ASN A 31 -8.07 6.21 15.44
C ASN A 31 -8.03 7.22 14.28
N PHE A 32 -8.65 6.97 13.14
CA PHE A 32 -8.59 7.88 11.99
C PHE A 32 -9.03 9.31 12.32
N HIS A 33 -10.17 9.46 12.99
CA HIS A 33 -10.66 10.79 13.37
C HIS A 33 -9.72 11.47 14.36
N ARG A 34 -9.28 10.75 15.39
CA ARG A 34 -8.33 11.28 16.37
C ARG A 34 -6.97 11.63 15.74
N ASN A 35 -6.48 10.82 14.84
CA ASN A 35 -5.24 11.13 14.13
C ASN A 35 -5.37 12.40 13.32
N TRP A 36 -6.47 12.57 12.60
CA TRP A 36 -6.75 13.81 11.86
C TRP A 36 -6.77 15.04 12.78
N GLU A 37 -7.44 14.97 13.94
CA GLU A 37 -7.47 16.06 14.93
C GLU A 37 -6.08 16.41 15.48
N LEU A 38 -5.23 15.41 15.67
CA LEU A 38 -3.90 15.57 16.26
C LEU A 38 -2.81 16.00 15.25
N THR A 39 -3.09 15.96 13.96
CA THR A 39 -2.11 16.24 12.90
C THR A 39 -2.46 17.43 11.99
N PRO A 40 -3.04 18.53 12.50
CA PRO A 40 -3.35 19.70 11.66
C PRO A 40 -2.09 20.33 11.04
N HIS A 41 -0.92 20.15 11.67
CA HIS A 41 0.36 20.59 11.15
C HIS A 41 0.83 19.87 9.89
N LEU A 42 0.18 18.78 9.51
CA LEU A 42 0.46 18.02 8.29
C LEU A 42 -0.43 18.42 7.10
N THR A 43 -1.33 19.39 7.25
CA THR A 43 -2.32 19.77 6.22
C THR A 43 -1.67 20.09 4.87
N ASP A 44 -0.54 20.79 4.88
CA ASP A 44 0.21 21.18 3.67
C ASP A 44 1.60 20.51 3.60
N ALA A 45 1.76 19.39 4.32
CA ALA A 45 3.04 18.72 4.36
C ALA A 45 3.40 18.11 3.00
N GLN A 46 4.67 18.28 2.60
CA GLN A 46 5.24 17.71 1.39
C GLN A 46 6.17 16.55 1.73
N VAL A 47 6.08 15.47 0.96
CA VAL A 47 7.04 14.36 1.01
C VAL A 47 8.25 14.76 0.17
N LYS A 48 9.40 14.98 0.82
CA LYS A 48 10.63 15.51 0.20
C LYS A 48 11.67 14.45 -0.16
N VAL A 49 11.39 13.20 0.20
CA VAL A 49 12.29 12.08 -0.11
C VAL A 49 11.90 11.43 -1.42
N PRO A 50 12.87 10.79 -2.14
CA PRO A 50 12.54 9.99 -3.31
C PRO A 50 11.44 8.99 -2.99
N THR A 51 10.42 8.92 -3.83
CA THR A 51 9.22 8.13 -3.57
C THR A 51 8.85 7.29 -4.79
N LEU A 52 8.54 6.03 -4.54
CA LEU A 52 7.92 5.12 -5.51
C LEU A 52 6.55 4.69 -4.97
N PHE A 53 5.52 4.81 -5.81
CA PHE A 53 4.20 4.24 -5.52
C PHE A 53 4.00 2.95 -6.32
N ILE A 54 3.56 1.91 -5.64
CA ILE A 54 3.25 0.62 -6.28
C ILE A 54 1.89 0.13 -5.77
N ALA A 55 1.01 -0.30 -6.68
CA ALA A 55 -0.29 -0.89 -6.33
C ALA A 55 -0.73 -1.91 -7.37
N GLY A 56 -1.73 -2.72 -7.03
CA GLY A 56 -2.46 -3.53 -8.00
C GLY A 56 -3.59 -2.74 -8.65
N GLU A 57 -3.87 -2.93 -9.93
CA GLU A 57 -4.98 -2.27 -10.63
C GLU A 57 -6.35 -2.62 -10.03
N GLY A 58 -6.47 -3.81 -9.43
CA GLY A 58 -7.68 -4.27 -8.75
C GLY A 58 -7.82 -3.80 -7.31
N ASP A 59 -6.89 -3.00 -6.79
CA ASP A 59 -6.98 -2.48 -5.42
C ASP A 59 -8.11 -1.46 -5.28
N SER A 60 -9.08 -1.79 -4.43
CA SER A 60 -10.24 -0.91 -4.16
C SER A 60 -9.86 0.45 -3.56
N VAL A 61 -8.68 0.57 -2.94
CA VAL A 61 -8.20 1.82 -2.34
C VAL A 61 -7.91 2.87 -3.41
N ILE A 62 -7.39 2.47 -4.56
CA ILE A 62 -7.14 3.38 -5.68
C ILE A 62 -8.38 3.57 -6.58
N ALA A 63 -9.47 2.81 -6.31
CA ALA A 63 -10.79 2.95 -6.97
C ALA A 63 -10.74 3.00 -8.51
N GLY A 64 -9.86 2.23 -9.13
CA GLY A 64 -9.70 2.19 -10.59
C GLY A 64 -9.00 3.41 -11.20
N ALA A 65 -8.31 4.21 -10.40
CA ALA A 65 -7.51 5.32 -10.92
C ALA A 65 -6.39 4.82 -11.84
N THR A 66 -6.18 5.53 -12.95
CA THR A 66 -5.09 5.23 -13.87
C THR A 66 -3.74 5.68 -13.30
N GLN A 67 -2.66 5.11 -13.84
CA GLN A 67 -1.29 5.54 -13.49
C GLN A 67 -1.10 7.06 -13.67
N GLU A 68 -1.66 7.63 -14.72
CA GLU A 68 -1.60 9.07 -15.01
C GLU A 68 -2.33 9.89 -13.93
N GLN A 69 -3.53 9.46 -13.54
CA GLN A 69 -4.32 10.12 -12.48
C GLN A 69 -3.62 10.06 -11.12
N LEU A 70 -3.03 8.91 -10.78
CA LEU A 70 -2.26 8.74 -9.55
C LEU A 70 -1.00 9.60 -9.56
N THR A 71 -0.26 9.61 -10.67
CA THR A 71 0.92 10.47 -10.84
C THR A 71 0.56 11.94 -10.64
N ALA A 72 -0.48 12.42 -11.29
CA ALA A 72 -0.93 13.81 -11.17
C ALA A 72 -1.39 14.16 -9.75
N SER A 73 -2.08 13.24 -9.08
CA SER A 73 -2.53 13.43 -7.69
C SER A 73 -1.36 13.47 -6.72
N MET A 74 -0.44 12.52 -6.82
CA MET A 74 0.69 12.38 -5.89
C MET A 74 1.72 13.50 -6.07
N SER A 75 1.99 13.95 -7.29
CA SER A 75 2.91 15.06 -7.58
C SER A 75 2.52 16.39 -6.92
N ARG A 76 1.31 16.48 -6.38
CA ARG A 76 0.87 17.66 -5.59
C ARG A 76 1.49 17.67 -4.18
N PHE A 77 1.90 16.52 -3.66
CA PHE A 77 2.36 16.34 -2.29
C PHE A 77 3.73 15.66 -2.18
N VAL A 78 4.28 15.19 -3.30
CA VAL A 78 5.55 14.47 -3.36
C VAL A 78 6.49 15.22 -4.32
N ASP A 79 7.56 15.80 -3.77
CA ASP A 79 8.53 16.60 -4.53
C ASP A 79 9.36 15.74 -5.51
N ASP A 80 9.74 14.53 -5.11
CA ASP A 80 10.57 13.62 -5.90
C ASP A 80 9.85 12.27 -6.11
N LEU A 81 8.79 12.30 -6.93
CA LEU A 81 8.07 11.09 -7.33
C LEU A 81 8.81 10.39 -8.47
N ARG A 82 9.53 9.31 -8.14
CA ARG A 82 10.35 8.53 -9.10
C ARG A 82 9.54 7.60 -9.98
N GLY A 83 8.33 7.25 -9.57
CA GLY A 83 7.44 6.41 -10.37
C GLY A 83 6.13 6.08 -9.70
N VAL A 84 5.18 5.69 -10.53
CA VAL A 84 3.91 5.07 -10.17
C VAL A 84 3.81 3.79 -10.98
N VAL A 85 3.78 2.64 -10.31
CA VAL A 85 3.72 1.32 -10.94
C VAL A 85 2.40 0.66 -10.57
N LEU A 86 1.61 0.31 -11.57
CA LEU A 86 0.39 -0.46 -11.39
C LEU A 86 0.57 -1.86 -11.97
N PHE A 87 0.32 -2.87 -11.16
CA PHE A 87 0.38 -4.26 -11.59
C PHE A 87 -1.00 -4.74 -12.06
N PRO A 88 -1.12 -5.17 -13.32
CA PRO A 88 -2.36 -5.72 -13.83
C PRO A 88 -2.72 -7.02 -13.09
N ASN A 89 -4.04 -7.25 -12.92
CA ASN A 89 -4.60 -8.44 -12.29
C ASN A 89 -4.16 -8.69 -10.82
N ALA A 90 -3.62 -7.68 -10.14
CA ALA A 90 -3.29 -7.72 -8.72
C ALA A 90 -4.24 -6.85 -7.91
N GLY A 91 -4.52 -7.27 -6.68
CA GLY A 91 -5.35 -6.53 -5.72
C GLY A 91 -4.52 -5.71 -4.74
N HIS A 92 -4.97 -5.70 -3.49
CA HIS A 92 -4.39 -4.88 -2.42
C HIS A 92 -3.06 -5.45 -1.86
N TRP A 93 -2.90 -6.76 -1.90
CA TRP A 93 -1.79 -7.45 -1.25
C TRP A 93 -0.66 -7.80 -2.23
N ILE A 94 -0.21 -6.81 -3.01
CA ILE A 94 0.78 -7.00 -4.08
C ILE A 94 2.05 -7.74 -3.64
N GLN A 95 2.49 -7.56 -2.38
CA GLN A 95 3.66 -8.23 -1.83
C GLN A 95 3.45 -9.75 -1.72
N GLN A 96 2.21 -10.19 -1.60
CA GLN A 96 1.81 -11.60 -1.50
C GLN A 96 1.32 -12.14 -2.85
N GLU A 97 0.61 -11.31 -3.61
CA GLU A 97 0.04 -11.67 -4.90
C GLU A 97 1.11 -11.75 -6.00
N LEU A 98 2.03 -10.78 -6.03
CA LEU A 98 3.10 -10.65 -7.02
C LEU A 98 4.46 -10.32 -6.36
N PRO A 99 5.01 -11.23 -5.52
CA PRO A 99 6.22 -10.94 -4.76
C PRO A 99 7.46 -10.69 -5.62
N LYS A 100 7.58 -11.34 -6.77
CA LYS A 100 8.72 -11.19 -7.68
C LYS A 100 8.73 -9.82 -8.35
N GLU A 101 7.58 -9.40 -8.88
CA GLU A 101 7.37 -8.13 -9.57
C GLU A 101 7.51 -6.97 -8.58
N THR A 102 6.92 -7.09 -7.39
CA THR A 102 7.03 -6.11 -6.32
C THR A 102 8.47 -5.92 -5.87
N ASN A 103 9.19 -7.02 -5.62
CA ASN A 103 10.61 -6.96 -5.26
C ASN A 103 11.46 -6.36 -6.38
N ALA A 104 11.20 -6.71 -7.63
CA ALA A 104 11.96 -6.15 -8.76
C ALA A 104 11.77 -4.64 -8.85
N ALA A 105 10.56 -4.13 -8.72
CA ALA A 105 10.27 -2.68 -8.75
C ALA A 105 10.94 -1.94 -7.58
N VAL A 106 10.87 -2.49 -6.36
CA VAL A 106 11.53 -1.92 -5.18
C VAL A 106 13.05 -1.91 -5.33
N LEU A 107 13.64 -3.01 -5.78
CA LEU A 107 15.11 -3.10 -5.95
C LEU A 107 15.60 -2.15 -7.05
N GLU A 108 14.86 -1.98 -8.13
CA GLU A 108 15.21 -1.03 -9.18
C GLU A 108 15.14 0.41 -8.67
N PHE A 109 14.11 0.76 -7.93
CA PHE A 109 14.00 2.06 -7.28
C PHE A 109 15.19 2.33 -6.34
N LEU A 110 15.56 1.36 -5.49
CA LEU A 110 16.66 1.51 -4.53
C LEU A 110 18.03 1.68 -5.20
N LYS A 111 18.25 1.09 -6.39
CA LYS A 111 19.50 1.30 -7.16
C LYS A 111 19.61 2.73 -7.72
N GLY A 112 18.50 3.42 -7.87
CA GLY A 112 18.44 4.79 -8.37
C GLY A 112 18.59 5.87 -7.29
N LEU A 113 18.78 5.47 -6.02
CA LEU A 113 19.01 6.37 -4.89
C LEU A 113 20.50 6.65 -4.71
#